data_904d36e6598b83e546cfecae1edec799
#
_entry.id   904d36e6598b83e546cfecae1edec799
#
_cell.length_a   1.000
_cell.length_b   1.000
_cell.length_c   1.000
_cell.angle_alpha   90.00
_cell.angle_beta   90.00
_cell.angle_gamma   90.00
#
_symmetry.space_group_name_H-M   'P 1'
#
loop_
_entity.id
_entity.type
_entity.pdbx_description
1 polymer ?
#
loop_
_entity_poly.entity_id
_entity_poly.type
_entity_poly.pdbx_seq_one_letter_code
_entity_poly.pdbx_strand_id
1 'polypeptide(L)'
;MVGLLMCICAPVSLSAQEAATTTIKSDILLQSNSYDFGRLSFKGNKKKHVFYFTNTGTTPIIIQRATTSCNCIDVKYSRRPIAPGERGEINVIYDPKKELGAFNKGIHIKTSAGEITLFVKGEVLPKHKIKKKAI
;
A
#
# COMPACT_ATOMS: atom_id res chain seq x y z
N MET A 1 65.23 8.95 -40.08
CA MET A 1 63.82 8.98 -40.47
C MET A 1 63.02 8.23 -39.42
N VAL A 2 62.46 8.95 -38.52
CA VAL A 2 61.76 8.34 -37.40
C VAL A 2 60.27 8.47 -37.68
N GLY A 3 59.64 7.34 -37.95
CA GLY A 3 58.18 7.26 -38.07
C GLY A 3 57.56 7.43 -36.70
N LEU A 4 56.90 8.53 -36.49
CA LEU A 4 56.15 8.79 -35.25
C LEU A 4 54.82 8.00 -35.33
N LEU A 5 54.77 6.91 -34.62
CA LEU A 5 53.53 6.17 -34.47
C LEU A 5 52.71 6.84 -33.36
N MET A 6 51.79 7.68 -33.76
CA MET A 6 50.81 8.28 -32.83
C MET A 6 49.78 7.23 -32.49
N CYS A 7 49.90 6.65 -31.31
CA CYS A 7 48.84 5.84 -30.73
C CYS A 7 47.74 6.79 -30.25
N ILE A 8 46.68 6.94 -31.04
CA ILE A 8 45.49 7.64 -30.64
C ILE A 8 44.70 6.72 -29.75
N CYS A 9 44.94 6.81 -28.46
CA CYS A 9 44.01 6.26 -27.47
C CYS A 9 42.73 7.07 -27.53
N ALA A 10 41.73 6.58 -28.24
CA ALA A 10 40.41 7.11 -28.16
C ALA A 10 39.86 6.80 -26.76
N PRO A 11 39.37 7.80 -26.01
CA PRO A 11 38.65 7.51 -24.77
C PRO A 11 37.39 6.77 -25.15
N VAL A 12 37.28 5.55 -24.72
CA VAL A 12 36.01 4.86 -24.71
C VAL A 12 35.16 5.61 -23.68
N SER A 13 34.33 6.50 -24.17
CA SER A 13 33.26 7.07 -23.35
C SER A 13 32.34 5.91 -22.99
N LEU A 14 32.57 5.38 -21.82
CA LEU A 14 31.61 4.50 -21.21
C LEU A 14 30.40 5.37 -20.88
N SER A 15 29.46 5.44 -21.80
CA SER A 15 28.15 5.94 -21.53
C SER A 15 27.58 5.01 -20.46
N ALA A 16 27.72 5.39 -19.21
CA ALA A 16 26.87 4.84 -18.19
C ALA A 16 25.46 5.18 -18.65
N GLN A 17 24.79 4.20 -19.25
CA GLN A 17 23.36 4.26 -19.35
C GLN A 17 22.87 4.29 -17.91
N GLU A 18 22.67 5.48 -17.42
CA GLU A 18 21.78 5.67 -16.31
C GLU A 18 20.49 4.98 -16.70
N ALA A 19 20.28 3.79 -16.14
CA ALA A 19 18.96 3.24 -16.11
C ALA A 19 18.09 4.38 -15.57
N ALA A 20 17.28 4.95 -16.45
CA ALA A 20 16.25 5.85 -16.02
C ALA A 20 15.39 5.03 -15.07
N THR A 21 15.76 5.05 -13.81
CA THR A 21 14.86 4.77 -12.74
C THR A 21 13.79 5.81 -12.94
N THR A 22 12.72 5.42 -13.60
CA THR A 22 11.49 6.17 -13.52
C THR A 22 11.18 6.14 -12.02
N THR A 23 11.74 7.09 -11.33
CA THR A 23 11.29 7.43 -10.01
C THR A 23 9.87 7.87 -10.26
N ILE A 24 8.94 6.93 -10.14
CA ILE A 24 7.57 7.26 -9.86
C ILE A 24 7.73 8.04 -8.58
N LYS A 25 7.71 9.36 -8.71
CA LYS A 25 7.75 10.26 -7.57
C LYS A 25 6.47 10.01 -6.82
N SER A 26 6.52 8.97 -6.00
CA SER A 26 5.43 8.63 -5.12
C SER A 26 5.43 9.68 -4.04
N ASP A 27 4.60 10.69 -4.20
CA ASP A 27 4.39 11.71 -3.16
C ASP A 27 3.69 11.12 -1.93
N ILE A 28 3.53 9.80 -1.91
CA ILE A 28 2.85 9.06 -0.86
C ILE A 28 3.80 8.03 -0.28
N LEU A 29 4.12 8.20 0.99
CA LEU A 29 4.87 7.21 1.77
C LEU A 29 3.91 6.42 2.64
N LEU A 30 3.64 5.17 2.28
CA LEU A 30 2.87 4.25 3.11
C LEU A 30 3.72 3.69 4.25
N GLN A 31 3.19 3.71 5.44
CA GLN A 31 3.82 3.05 6.60
C GLN A 31 3.73 1.53 6.46
N SER A 32 2.61 1.02 5.99
CA SER A 32 2.37 -0.38 5.65
C SER A 32 1.25 -0.46 4.62
N ASN A 33 1.33 -1.41 3.71
CA ASN A 33 0.30 -1.65 2.70
C ASN A 33 -0.56 -2.89 3.00
N SER A 34 -0.28 -3.60 4.07
CA SER A 34 -1.02 -4.81 4.43
C SER A 34 -1.21 -4.96 5.93
N TYR A 35 -2.30 -5.63 6.30
CA TYR A 35 -2.61 -5.95 7.68
C TYR A 35 -3.26 -7.32 7.79
N ASP A 36 -2.86 -8.10 8.78
CA ASP A 36 -3.42 -9.40 9.09
C ASP A 36 -4.30 -9.27 10.34
N PHE A 37 -5.60 -9.46 10.17
CA PHE A 37 -6.54 -9.49 11.29
C PHE A 37 -6.45 -10.78 12.11
N GLY A 38 -5.74 -11.80 11.62
CA GLY A 38 -5.63 -13.08 12.28
C GLY A 38 -6.90 -13.91 12.19
N ARG A 39 -7.16 -14.68 13.20
CA ARG A 39 -8.36 -15.52 13.30
C ARG A 39 -9.50 -14.75 13.92
N LEU A 40 -10.62 -14.70 13.20
CA LEU A 40 -11.83 -13.99 13.59
C LEU A 40 -12.98 -14.97 13.77
N SER A 41 -13.89 -14.66 14.69
CA SER A 41 -15.14 -15.40 14.82
C SER A 41 -16.19 -14.86 13.85
N PHE A 42 -16.88 -15.74 13.15
CA PHE A 42 -18.03 -15.39 12.30
C PHE A 42 -19.11 -14.58 13.03
N LYS A 43 -19.28 -14.81 14.32
CA LYS A 43 -20.20 -14.03 15.16
C LYS A 43 -19.54 -12.87 15.88
N GLY A 44 -18.27 -12.60 15.59
CA GLY A 44 -17.52 -11.55 16.21
C GLY A 44 -17.92 -10.15 15.75
N ASN A 45 -17.45 -9.16 16.48
CA ASN A 45 -17.63 -7.77 16.13
C ASN A 45 -16.77 -7.38 14.92
N LYS A 46 -17.18 -6.32 14.25
CA LYS A 46 -16.38 -5.70 13.20
C LYS A 46 -14.99 -5.36 13.72
N LYS A 47 -13.99 -5.56 12.88
CA LYS A 47 -12.59 -5.25 13.18
C LYS A 47 -12.15 -4.04 12.38
N LYS A 48 -11.41 -3.16 13.02
CA LYS A 48 -10.91 -1.93 12.43
C LYS A 48 -9.39 -1.92 12.44
N HIS A 49 -8.81 -1.48 11.32
CA HIS A 49 -7.40 -1.13 11.23
C HIS A 49 -7.25 0.22 10.54
N VAL A 50 -6.29 1.01 11.00
CA VAL A 50 -5.98 2.31 10.41
C VAL A 50 -4.66 2.21 9.67
N PHE A 51 -4.69 2.46 8.37
CA PHE A 51 -3.49 2.63 7.57
C PHE A 51 -3.09 4.10 7.55
N TYR A 52 -1.81 4.35 7.71
CA TYR A 52 -1.25 5.69 7.68
C TYR A 52 -0.36 5.88 6.46
N PHE A 53 -0.45 7.06 5.89
CA PHE A 53 0.47 7.50 4.85
C PHE A 53 0.90 8.93 5.10
N THR A 54 2.07 9.30 4.60
CA THR A 54 2.60 10.65 4.70
C THR A 54 2.68 11.27 3.32
N ASN A 55 2.24 12.52 3.20
CA ASN A 55 2.46 13.30 1.99
C ASN A 55 3.91 13.77 1.96
N THR A 56 4.72 13.16 1.11
CA THR A 56 6.14 13.49 0.92
C THR A 56 6.36 14.42 -0.26
N GLY A 57 5.29 14.82 -0.94
CA GLY A 57 5.32 15.75 -2.06
C GLY A 57 5.28 17.20 -1.62
N THR A 58 5.07 18.08 -2.60
CA THR A 58 5.01 19.53 -2.43
C THR A 58 3.62 20.13 -2.57
N THR A 59 2.65 19.30 -2.94
CA THR A 59 1.24 19.68 -3.12
C THR A 59 0.33 18.89 -2.20
N PRO A 60 -0.81 19.46 -1.76
CA PRO A 60 -1.78 18.72 -0.97
C PRO A 60 -2.33 17.51 -1.70
N ILE A 61 -2.56 16.43 -0.96
CA ILE A 61 -3.16 15.19 -1.48
C ILE A 61 -4.62 15.11 -1.04
N ILE A 62 -5.50 14.82 -1.99
CA ILE A 62 -6.91 14.59 -1.74
C ILE A 62 -7.24 13.13 -2.06
N ILE A 63 -7.83 12.43 -1.11
CA ILE A 63 -8.37 11.10 -1.35
C ILE A 63 -9.70 11.26 -2.08
N GLN A 64 -9.78 10.73 -3.30
CA GLN A 64 -10.92 10.91 -4.18
C GLN A 64 -11.93 9.78 -4.06
N ARG A 65 -11.44 8.54 -3.94
CA ARG A 65 -12.28 7.34 -3.93
C ARG A 65 -11.55 6.15 -3.32
N ALA A 66 -12.31 5.32 -2.62
CA ALA A 66 -11.88 4.01 -2.17
C ALA A 66 -12.81 2.95 -2.76
N THR A 67 -12.24 1.89 -3.34
CA THR A 67 -12.99 0.77 -3.90
C THR A 67 -12.45 -0.55 -3.35
N THR A 68 -13.37 -1.48 -3.14
CA THR A 68 -13.05 -2.85 -2.74
C THR A 68 -14.00 -3.81 -3.46
N SER A 69 -13.55 -5.00 -3.75
CA SER A 69 -14.34 -6.05 -4.40
C SER A 69 -15.29 -6.78 -3.45
N CYS A 70 -15.21 -6.49 -2.16
CA CYS A 70 -15.97 -7.18 -1.12
C CYS A 70 -16.87 -6.22 -0.35
N ASN A 71 -18.14 -6.58 -0.17
CA ASN A 71 -19.05 -5.86 0.72
C ASN A 71 -18.78 -6.11 2.21
N CYS A 72 -17.79 -6.93 2.53
CA CYS A 72 -17.32 -7.21 3.88
C CYS A 72 -16.40 -6.11 4.42
N ILE A 73 -15.96 -5.20 3.57
CA ILE A 73 -15.03 -4.13 3.92
C ILE A 73 -15.71 -2.78 3.72
N ASP A 74 -15.64 -1.95 4.75
CA ASP A 74 -15.98 -0.54 4.70
C ASP A 74 -14.71 0.29 4.87
N VAL A 75 -14.56 1.34 4.07
CA VAL A 75 -13.39 2.22 4.08
C VAL A 75 -13.83 3.63 4.37
N LYS A 76 -13.26 4.21 5.41
CA LYS A 76 -13.52 5.60 5.80
C LYS A 76 -12.24 6.41 5.75
N TYR A 77 -12.32 7.58 5.19
CA TYR A 77 -11.20 8.51 5.05
C TYR A 77 -11.70 9.96 5.08
N SER A 78 -10.80 10.87 5.42
CA SER A 78 -11.07 12.29 5.35
C SER A 78 -11.00 12.80 3.90
N ARG A 79 -11.93 13.64 3.52
CA ARG A 79 -11.90 14.38 2.25
C ARG A 79 -11.12 15.68 2.32
N ARG A 80 -10.60 16.02 3.49
CA ARG A 80 -9.74 17.18 3.66
C ARG A 80 -8.43 16.98 2.93
N PRO A 81 -7.90 18.02 2.27
CA PRO A 81 -6.56 17.97 1.71
C PRO A 81 -5.52 17.67 2.79
N ILE A 82 -4.59 16.77 2.46
CA ILE A 82 -3.47 16.42 3.33
C ILE A 82 -2.28 17.22 2.84
N ALA A 83 -1.85 18.18 3.65
CA ALA A 83 -0.76 19.08 3.31
C ALA A 83 0.57 18.34 3.21
N PRO A 84 1.57 18.90 2.49
CA PRO A 84 2.91 18.35 2.46
C PRO A 84 3.47 18.16 3.87
N GLY A 85 4.02 16.97 4.15
CA GLY A 85 4.53 16.59 5.46
C GLY A 85 3.46 16.09 6.46
N GLU A 86 2.18 16.27 6.15
CA GLU A 86 1.09 15.71 6.99
C GLU A 86 0.89 14.22 6.77
N ARG A 87 0.36 13.59 7.80
CA ARG A 87 -0.04 12.19 7.78
C ARG A 87 -1.54 12.08 7.52
N GLY A 88 -1.90 11.23 6.56
CA GLY A 88 -3.27 10.86 6.27
C GLY A 88 -3.63 9.51 6.87
N GLU A 89 -4.91 9.30 7.12
CA GLU A 89 -5.47 8.09 7.71
C GLU A 89 -6.51 7.46 6.79
N ILE A 90 -6.43 6.14 6.64
CA ILE A 90 -7.43 5.33 5.94
C ILE A 90 -7.91 4.27 6.91
N ASN A 91 -9.17 4.39 7.33
CA ASN A 91 -9.79 3.47 8.26
C ASN A 91 -10.45 2.33 7.49
N VAL A 92 -10.00 1.12 7.72
CA VAL A 92 -10.55 -0.10 7.11
C VAL A 92 -11.29 -0.88 8.17
N ILE A 93 -12.54 -1.18 7.91
CA ILE A 93 -13.44 -1.92 8.81
C ILE A 93 -13.85 -3.20 8.12
N TYR A 94 -13.53 -4.33 8.74
CA TYR A 94 -13.89 -5.66 8.25
C TYR A 94 -15.02 -6.26 9.07
N ASP A 95 -16.05 -6.76 8.38
CA ASP A 95 -17.17 -7.44 9.00
C ASP A 95 -17.04 -8.96 8.82
N PRO A 96 -16.70 -9.72 9.87
CA PRO A 96 -16.52 -11.15 9.77
C PRO A 96 -17.81 -11.92 9.52
N LYS A 97 -18.97 -11.28 9.69
CA LYS A 97 -20.29 -11.92 9.45
C LYS A 97 -20.66 -12.09 7.99
N LYS A 98 -19.84 -11.56 7.09
CA LYS A 98 -20.14 -11.57 5.65
C LYS A 98 -19.56 -12.77 4.92
N GLU A 99 -18.49 -13.38 5.43
CA GLU A 99 -17.77 -14.44 4.74
C GLU A 99 -17.07 -15.36 5.74
N LEU A 100 -17.11 -16.67 5.50
CA LEU A 100 -16.34 -17.66 6.25
C LEU A 100 -15.07 -18.02 5.49
N GLY A 101 -14.04 -18.43 6.23
CA GLY A 101 -12.78 -18.94 5.69
C GLY A 101 -11.67 -17.89 5.61
N ALA A 102 -10.58 -18.28 4.98
CA ALA A 102 -9.44 -17.39 4.74
C ALA A 102 -9.81 -16.31 3.73
N PHE A 103 -9.35 -15.09 3.99
CA PHE A 103 -9.54 -13.97 3.09
C PHE A 103 -8.25 -13.19 2.88
N ASN A 104 -8.11 -12.63 1.69
CA ASN A 104 -7.09 -11.65 1.34
C ASN A 104 -7.75 -10.68 0.36
N LYS A 105 -8.06 -9.49 0.83
CA LYS A 105 -8.82 -8.49 0.07
C LYS A 105 -7.99 -7.27 -0.24
N GLY A 106 -8.05 -6.84 -1.49
CA GLY A 106 -7.44 -5.60 -1.95
C GLY A 106 -8.40 -4.42 -1.81
N ILE A 107 -7.84 -3.29 -1.43
CA ILE A 107 -8.54 -2.00 -1.34
C ILE A 107 -7.78 -1.03 -2.21
N HIS A 108 -8.45 -0.45 -3.18
CA HIS A 108 -7.87 0.51 -4.11
C HIS A 108 -8.30 1.92 -3.71
N ILE A 109 -7.34 2.76 -3.41
CA ILE A 109 -7.54 4.15 -3.02
C ILE A 109 -7.03 5.04 -4.15
N LYS A 110 -7.91 5.82 -4.73
CA LYS A 110 -7.55 6.83 -5.72
C LYS A 110 -7.32 8.16 -5.03
N THR A 111 -6.16 8.75 -5.26
CA THR A 111 -5.81 10.07 -4.75
C THR A 111 -5.40 11.01 -5.89
N SER A 112 -5.32 12.30 -5.59
CA SER A 112 -4.80 13.31 -6.53
C SER A 112 -3.32 13.10 -6.89
N ALA A 113 -2.57 12.36 -6.08
CA ALA A 113 -1.14 12.08 -6.29
C ALA A 113 -0.87 10.67 -6.85
N GLY A 114 -1.89 9.87 -7.12
CA GLY A 114 -1.78 8.51 -7.62
C GLY A 114 -2.66 7.52 -6.88
N GLU A 115 -2.44 6.25 -7.10
CA GLU A 115 -3.22 5.18 -6.51
C GLU A 115 -2.45 4.45 -5.41
N ILE A 116 -3.16 4.10 -4.36
CA ILE A 116 -2.68 3.29 -3.25
C ILE A 116 -3.45 1.98 -3.26
N THR A 117 -2.74 0.85 -3.15
CA THR A 117 -3.37 -0.44 -2.95
C THR A 117 -3.01 -0.97 -1.56
N LEU A 118 -4.04 -1.27 -0.78
CA LEU A 118 -3.92 -1.85 0.55
C LEU A 118 -4.48 -3.26 0.54
N PHE A 119 -3.94 -4.11 1.40
CA PHE A 119 -4.39 -5.49 1.55
C PHE A 119 -4.73 -5.78 3.00
N VAL A 120 -5.85 -6.45 3.20
CA VAL A 120 -6.22 -7.01 4.51
C VAL A 120 -6.46 -8.50 4.35
N LYS A 121 -5.95 -9.26 5.29
CA LYS A 121 -6.08 -10.72 5.30
C LYS A 121 -6.45 -11.22 6.69
N GLY A 122 -6.86 -12.44 6.73
CA GLY A 122 -7.22 -13.14 7.95
C GLY A 122 -7.99 -14.43 7.66
N GLU A 123 -8.53 -15.02 8.69
CA GLU A 123 -9.36 -16.20 8.58
C GLU A 123 -10.58 -16.08 9.49
N VAL A 124 -11.78 -16.26 8.94
CA VAL A 124 -13.01 -16.23 9.68
C VAL A 124 -13.45 -17.66 9.99
N LEU A 125 -13.51 -18.00 11.27
CA LEU A 125 -13.84 -19.33 11.75
C LEU A 125 -15.31 -19.40 12.18
N PRO A 126 -15.99 -20.53 11.93
CA PRO A 126 -17.32 -20.78 12.48
C PRO A 126 -17.25 -20.90 14.00
N LYS A 127 -18.32 -20.54 14.68
CA LYS A 127 -18.41 -20.42 16.15
C LYS A 127 -17.85 -21.64 16.93
N HIS A 128 -17.89 -22.84 16.34
CA HIS A 128 -17.51 -24.09 17.03
C HIS A 128 -16.02 -24.44 16.97
N LYS A 129 -15.23 -23.73 16.17
CA LYS A 129 -13.81 -24.07 15.95
C LYS A 129 -12.84 -23.18 16.72
N ILE A 130 -13.31 -22.15 17.40
CA ILE A 130 -12.48 -21.39 18.34
C ILE A 130 -12.56 -22.09 19.70
N LYS A 131 -12.13 -23.33 19.77
CA LYS A 131 -11.75 -23.90 21.04
C LYS A 131 -10.44 -23.20 21.43
N LYS A 132 -10.51 -22.40 22.49
CA LYS A 132 -9.31 -22.10 23.25
C LYS A 132 -8.65 -23.43 23.53
N LYS A 133 -7.48 -23.63 22.98
CA LYS A 133 -6.67 -24.79 23.35
C LYS A 133 -6.39 -24.63 24.85
N ALA A 134 -7.18 -25.30 25.67
CA ALA A 134 -6.88 -25.39 27.08
C ALA A 134 -5.55 -26.14 27.21
N ILE A 135 -4.58 -25.45 27.70
CA ILE A 135 -3.30 -26.03 28.08
C ILE A 135 -3.51 -26.71 29.42
#